data_53ef02aa2556909bab1833084e0872c9
#
_entry.id   53ef02aa2556909bab1833084e0872c9
#
_cell.length_a   1.000
_cell.length_b   1.000
_cell.length_c   1.000
_cell.angle_alpha   90.00
_cell.angle_beta   90.00
_cell.angle_gamma   90.00
#
_symmetry.space_group_name_H-M   'P 1'
#
loop_
_entity.id
_entity.type
_entity.pdbx_description
1 polymer ?
#
loop_
_entity_poly.entity_id
_entity_poly.type
_entity_poly.pdbx_seq_one_letter_code
_entity_poly.pdbx_strand_id
1 'polypeptide(L)'
;MGKTPARTLCFALGELVRRGVQIKAASRPWRTPAWPDPSDPPFSNACARVTTGLEPGALLDVLHEVEDVFGRARGQRNAPRTLDLDLIDYRGRVSGQGGDGLILPHPRAAARSFVLLPLREIAPDWRDPVSGLDIDRLVARLGAKDRAGARPDGPPLVPLAVQHGA
;
A
#
# COMPACT_ATOMS: atom_id res chain seq x y z
N MET A 1 2.29 3.61 -25.08
CA MET A 1 1.96 4.51 -23.95
C MET A 1 2.69 3.99 -22.71
N GLY A 2 3.67 4.74 -22.17
CA GLY A 2 4.53 4.28 -21.07
C GLY A 2 3.71 3.99 -19.80
N LYS A 3 4.05 2.91 -19.10
CA LYS A 3 3.47 2.58 -17.79
C LYS A 3 4.06 3.54 -16.75
N THR A 4 3.30 4.56 -16.34
CA THR A 4 3.71 5.40 -15.20
C THR A 4 3.42 4.65 -13.89
N PRO A 5 4.17 4.91 -12.79
CA PRO A 5 3.90 4.29 -11.50
C PRO A 5 2.45 4.45 -11.04
N ALA A 6 1.87 5.64 -11.16
CA ALA A 6 0.47 5.89 -10.83
C ALA A 6 -0.51 5.02 -11.64
N ARG A 7 -0.23 4.82 -12.93
CA ARG A 7 -1.05 3.95 -13.78
C ARG A 7 -0.93 2.48 -13.37
N THR A 8 0.26 2.02 -12.96
CA THR A 8 0.46 0.68 -12.40
C THR A 8 -0.40 0.49 -11.16
N LEU A 9 -0.44 1.46 -10.24
CA LEU A 9 -1.29 1.42 -9.05
C LEU A 9 -2.79 1.36 -9.42
N CYS A 10 -3.24 2.14 -10.41
CA CYS A 10 -4.62 2.06 -10.89
C CYS A 10 -4.98 0.69 -11.45
N PHE A 11 -4.09 0.05 -12.20
CA PHE A 11 -4.30 -1.31 -12.69
C PHE A 11 -4.27 -2.35 -11.56
N ALA A 12 -3.43 -2.18 -10.54
CA ALA A 12 -3.43 -3.04 -9.36
C ALA A 12 -4.78 -2.99 -8.63
N LEU A 13 -5.36 -1.79 -8.45
CA LEU A 13 -6.71 -1.64 -7.90
C LEU A 13 -7.76 -2.35 -8.78
N GLY A 14 -7.66 -2.27 -10.10
CA GLY A 14 -8.53 -2.99 -11.04
C GLY A 14 -8.42 -4.50 -10.90
N GLU A 15 -7.21 -5.04 -10.70
CA GLU A 15 -6.98 -6.45 -10.46
C GLU A 15 -7.56 -6.94 -9.12
N LEU A 16 -7.51 -6.10 -8.07
CA LEU A 16 -8.17 -6.38 -6.80
C LEU A 16 -9.70 -6.47 -6.98
N VAL A 17 -10.29 -5.51 -7.71
CA VAL A 17 -11.74 -5.51 -8.01
C VAL A 17 -12.13 -6.77 -8.78
N ARG A 18 -11.34 -7.19 -9.76
CA ARG A 18 -11.58 -8.41 -10.54
C ARG A 18 -11.58 -9.68 -9.66
N ARG A 19 -10.83 -9.66 -8.55
CA ARG A 19 -10.78 -10.74 -7.55
C ARG A 19 -11.81 -10.61 -6.42
N GLY A 20 -12.80 -9.72 -6.58
CA GLY A 20 -13.90 -9.55 -5.63
C GLY A 20 -13.60 -8.65 -4.43
N VAL A 21 -12.47 -7.95 -4.43
CA VAL A 21 -12.15 -6.95 -3.40
C VAL A 21 -12.74 -5.60 -3.80
N GLN A 22 -13.60 -5.02 -2.97
CA GLN A 22 -14.23 -3.74 -3.25
C GLN A 22 -13.37 -2.57 -2.78
N ILE A 23 -13.04 -1.65 -3.68
CA ILE A 23 -12.32 -0.43 -3.34
C ILE A 23 -13.31 0.62 -2.85
N LYS A 24 -13.21 1.06 -1.59
CA LYS A 24 -14.07 2.07 -0.98
C LYS A 24 -13.48 3.48 -1.07
N ALA A 25 -12.16 3.58 -0.97
CA ALA A 25 -11.42 4.82 -1.18
C ALA A 25 -9.98 4.47 -1.59
N ALA A 26 -9.37 5.33 -2.38
CA ALA A 26 -7.95 5.26 -2.67
C ALA A 26 -7.35 6.67 -2.60
N SER A 27 -6.17 6.78 -2.02
CA SER A 27 -5.45 8.04 -1.95
C SER A 27 -4.92 8.45 -3.33
N ARG A 28 -4.46 9.68 -3.45
CA ARG A 28 -3.56 10.04 -4.53
C ARG A 28 -2.22 9.29 -4.39
N PRO A 29 -1.45 9.15 -5.48
CA PRO A 29 -0.07 8.67 -5.36
C PRO A 29 0.76 9.67 -4.56
N TRP A 30 1.67 9.17 -3.74
CA TRP A 30 2.65 9.94 -2.98
C TRP A 30 4.04 9.57 -3.45
N ARG A 31 4.79 10.56 -3.93
CA ARG A 31 6.17 10.38 -4.35
C ARG A 31 7.09 10.45 -3.13
N THR A 32 7.97 9.48 -2.98
CA THR A 32 9.01 9.46 -1.95
C THR A 32 10.37 9.18 -2.56
N PRO A 33 11.47 9.70 -1.97
CA PRO A 33 12.81 9.36 -2.42
C PRO A 33 13.01 7.84 -2.41
N ALA A 34 13.81 7.35 -3.36
CA ALA A 34 14.23 5.96 -3.35
C ALA A 34 15.12 5.68 -2.13
N TRP A 35 15.13 4.43 -1.70
CA TRP A 35 16.00 3.96 -0.64
C TRP A 35 16.61 2.62 -1.09
N PRO A 36 17.89 2.35 -0.85
CA PRO A 36 18.85 3.15 -0.07
C PRO A 36 19.47 4.34 -0.80
N ASP A 37 19.37 4.41 -2.14
CA ASP A 37 19.98 5.48 -2.93
C ASP A 37 18.93 6.49 -3.41
N PRO A 38 18.94 7.74 -2.87
CA PRO A 38 18.00 8.78 -3.30
C PRO A 38 18.20 9.27 -4.75
N SER A 39 19.29 8.88 -5.43
CA SER A 39 19.52 9.19 -6.85
C SER A 39 18.75 8.26 -7.79
N ASP A 40 18.29 7.12 -7.29
CA ASP A 40 17.39 6.24 -8.02
C ASP A 40 16.02 6.88 -8.26
N PRO A 41 15.25 6.39 -9.25
CA PRO A 41 13.89 6.89 -9.49
C PRO A 41 13.02 6.78 -8.23
N PRO A 42 12.29 7.85 -7.88
CA PRO A 42 11.49 7.88 -6.66
C PRO A 42 10.36 6.84 -6.70
N PHE A 43 10.00 6.34 -5.53
CA PHE A 43 8.85 5.46 -5.37
C PHE A 43 7.54 6.23 -5.43
N SER A 44 6.48 5.55 -5.89
CA SER A 44 5.11 6.04 -5.86
C SER A 44 4.30 5.12 -4.95
N ASN A 45 3.80 5.66 -3.85
CA ASN A 45 3.06 4.93 -2.83
C ASN A 45 1.63 5.45 -2.73
N ALA A 46 0.69 4.57 -2.36
CA ALA A 46 -0.70 4.95 -2.12
C ALA A 46 -1.32 4.00 -1.09
N CYS A 47 -2.42 4.42 -0.48
CA CYS A 47 -3.25 3.56 0.33
C CYS A 47 -4.63 3.38 -0.30
N ALA A 48 -5.21 2.20 -0.11
CA ALA A 48 -6.59 1.92 -0.47
C ALA A 48 -7.34 1.36 0.74
N ARG A 49 -8.56 1.85 0.97
CA ARG A 49 -9.50 1.25 1.89
C ARG A 49 -10.41 0.32 1.10
N VAL A 50 -10.47 -0.94 1.54
CA VAL A 50 -11.18 -2.00 0.82
C VAL A 50 -12.22 -2.66 1.72
N THR A 51 -13.19 -3.32 1.10
CA THR A 51 -14.11 -4.23 1.75
C THR A 51 -14.03 -5.59 1.08
N THR A 52 -13.95 -6.63 1.88
CA THR A 52 -13.87 -8.01 1.42
C THR A 52 -14.52 -8.95 2.44
N GLY A 53 -14.99 -10.10 1.97
CA GLY A 53 -15.40 -11.22 2.81
C GLY A 53 -14.27 -12.21 3.13
N LEU A 54 -13.07 -11.98 2.59
CA LEU A 54 -11.92 -12.86 2.82
C LEU A 54 -11.33 -12.64 4.22
N GLU A 55 -10.87 -13.70 4.86
CA GLU A 55 -10.02 -13.60 6.05
C GLU A 55 -8.64 -13.03 5.68
N PRO A 56 -7.87 -12.49 6.67
CA PRO A 56 -6.62 -11.78 6.41
C PRO A 56 -5.60 -12.57 5.59
N GLY A 57 -5.43 -13.87 5.87
CA GLY A 57 -4.50 -14.74 5.15
C GLY A 57 -4.91 -14.89 3.67
N ALA A 58 -6.18 -15.16 3.40
CA ALA A 58 -6.70 -15.28 2.04
C ALA A 58 -6.65 -13.93 1.28
N LEU A 59 -6.85 -12.80 1.98
CA LEU A 59 -6.65 -11.49 1.36
C LEU A 59 -5.18 -11.27 1.01
N LEU A 60 -4.25 -11.65 1.89
CA LEU A 60 -2.81 -11.57 1.61
C LEU A 60 -2.42 -12.41 0.37
N ASP A 61 -3.00 -13.60 0.22
CA ASP A 61 -2.78 -14.43 -0.98
C ASP A 61 -3.25 -13.71 -2.24
N VAL A 62 -4.42 -13.05 -2.20
CA VAL A 62 -4.91 -12.21 -3.32
C VAL A 62 -3.96 -11.06 -3.63
N LEU A 63 -3.40 -10.40 -2.61
CA LEU A 63 -2.40 -9.33 -2.82
C LEU A 63 -1.16 -9.88 -3.54
N HIS A 64 -0.65 -11.04 -3.13
CA HIS A 64 0.49 -11.70 -3.78
C HIS A 64 0.18 -12.11 -5.22
N GLU A 65 -1.03 -12.62 -5.51
CA GLU A 65 -1.45 -12.92 -6.88
C GLU A 65 -1.45 -11.67 -7.77
N VAL A 66 -1.91 -10.53 -7.23
CA VAL A 66 -1.86 -9.25 -7.97
C VAL A 66 -0.42 -8.83 -8.23
N GLU A 67 0.47 -8.91 -7.25
CA GLU A 67 1.89 -8.64 -7.44
C GLU A 67 2.52 -9.53 -8.55
N ASP A 68 2.15 -10.81 -8.58
CA ASP A 68 2.64 -11.76 -9.59
C ASP A 68 2.22 -11.36 -11.01
N VAL A 69 1.02 -10.79 -11.20
CA VAL A 69 0.56 -10.23 -12.49
C VAL A 69 1.47 -9.10 -12.98
N PHE A 70 2.06 -8.33 -12.07
CA PHE A 70 2.95 -7.21 -12.39
C PHE A 70 4.44 -7.60 -12.43
N GLY A 71 4.76 -8.90 -12.47
CA GLY A 71 6.11 -9.39 -12.71
C GLY A 71 6.95 -9.54 -11.45
N ARG A 72 6.33 -9.94 -10.33
CA ARG A 72 7.08 -10.42 -9.17
C ARG A 72 7.84 -11.69 -9.57
N ALA A 73 9.09 -11.54 -10.00
CA ALA A 73 9.97 -12.67 -10.29
C ALA A 73 10.32 -13.37 -8.96
N ARG A 74 9.64 -14.47 -8.66
CA ARG A 74 10.01 -15.38 -7.56
C ARG A 74 11.41 -15.94 -7.87
N GLY A 75 12.41 -15.49 -7.15
CA GLY A 75 13.76 -16.10 -7.24
C GLY A 75 14.94 -15.15 -7.33
N GLN A 76 14.78 -13.88 -7.64
CA GLN A 76 15.88 -12.93 -7.56
C GLN A 76 15.75 -12.07 -6.29
N ARG A 77 16.59 -12.34 -5.29
CA ARG A 77 16.80 -11.42 -4.15
C ARG A 77 17.24 -10.08 -4.75
N ASN A 78 16.48 -9.00 -4.42
CA ASN A 78 16.75 -7.61 -4.83
C ASN A 78 16.46 -7.24 -6.31
N ALA A 79 15.67 -8.01 -7.07
CA ALA A 79 15.12 -7.50 -8.32
C ALA A 79 14.19 -6.29 -8.01
N PRO A 80 14.29 -5.19 -8.79
CA PRO A 80 13.40 -4.03 -8.60
C PRO A 80 11.95 -4.49 -8.77
N ARG A 81 11.16 -4.40 -7.68
CA ARG A 81 9.74 -4.77 -7.71
C ARG A 81 8.96 -3.70 -8.45
N THR A 82 8.17 -4.11 -9.42
CA THR A 82 7.28 -3.19 -10.14
C THR A 82 6.10 -2.76 -9.26
N LEU A 83 5.67 -3.64 -8.34
CA LEU A 83 4.56 -3.45 -7.41
C LEU A 83 4.82 -4.22 -6.12
N ASP A 84 4.49 -3.60 -4.99
CA ASP A 84 4.50 -4.22 -3.66
C ASP A 84 3.20 -3.84 -2.94
N LEU A 85 2.47 -4.83 -2.42
CA LEU A 85 1.17 -4.65 -1.79
C LEU A 85 1.22 -5.17 -0.35
N ASP A 86 1.09 -4.26 0.61
CA ASP A 86 1.08 -4.57 2.03
C ASP A 86 -0.34 -4.51 2.61
N LEU A 87 -0.69 -5.46 3.46
CA LEU A 87 -1.88 -5.39 4.30
C LEU A 87 -1.53 -4.61 5.58
N ILE A 88 -2.02 -3.37 5.67
CA ILE A 88 -1.68 -2.46 6.77
C ILE A 88 -2.50 -2.74 8.01
N ASP A 89 -3.81 -2.80 7.87
CA ASP A 89 -4.76 -3.04 8.94
C ASP A 89 -5.93 -3.88 8.45
N TYR A 90 -6.44 -4.75 9.30
CA TYR A 90 -7.62 -5.56 9.03
C TYR A 90 -8.60 -5.43 10.18
N ARG A 91 -9.57 -4.51 10.05
CA ARG A 91 -10.66 -4.27 11.03
C ARG A 91 -10.17 -4.05 12.47
N GLY A 92 -9.00 -3.42 12.63
CA GLY A 92 -8.39 -3.19 13.94
C GLY A 92 -7.88 -4.46 14.65
N ARG A 93 -7.76 -5.59 13.93
CA ARG A 93 -7.23 -6.83 14.52
C ARG A 93 -5.76 -6.64 14.90
N VAL A 94 -5.43 -7.11 16.10
CA VAL A 94 -4.05 -7.25 16.55
C VAL A 94 -3.75 -8.75 16.59
N SER A 95 -2.84 -9.20 15.75
CA SER A 95 -2.34 -10.58 15.77
C SER A 95 -0.87 -10.56 16.17
N GLY A 96 -0.51 -11.39 17.15
CA GLY A 96 0.88 -11.70 17.44
C GLY A 96 1.50 -12.54 16.32
N GLN A 97 2.76 -12.94 16.51
CA GLN A 97 3.45 -13.86 15.60
C GLN A 97 2.76 -15.24 15.64
N GLY A 98 1.66 -15.36 14.91
CA GLY A 98 0.94 -16.60 14.68
C GLY A 98 1.58 -17.41 13.56
N GLY A 99 1.33 -18.71 13.49
CA GLY A 99 2.00 -19.67 12.61
C GLY A 99 1.91 -19.43 11.09
N ASP A 100 1.14 -18.46 10.61
CA ASP A 100 1.02 -18.06 9.22
C ASP A 100 1.92 -16.86 8.84
N GLY A 101 2.68 -16.33 9.79
CA GLY A 101 3.63 -15.24 9.56
C GLY A 101 3.00 -13.86 9.31
N LEU A 102 1.66 -13.74 9.28
CA LEU A 102 0.97 -12.46 9.10
C LEU A 102 0.87 -11.71 10.43
N ILE A 103 1.47 -10.52 10.48
CA ILE A 103 1.40 -9.62 11.65
C ILE A 103 0.46 -8.47 11.32
N LEU A 104 -0.56 -8.27 12.17
CA LEU A 104 -1.53 -7.18 12.07
C LEU A 104 -1.54 -6.33 13.35
N PRO A 105 -1.62 -5.01 13.22
CA PRO A 105 -1.37 -4.22 12.00
C PRO A 105 0.05 -4.45 11.48
N HIS A 106 0.34 -4.01 10.25
CA HIS A 106 1.69 -4.13 9.69
C HIS A 106 2.72 -3.47 10.64
N PRO A 107 3.75 -4.20 11.11
CA PRO A 107 4.56 -3.80 12.28
C PRO A 107 5.33 -2.48 12.12
N ARG A 108 5.56 -2.04 10.89
CA ARG A 108 6.28 -0.79 10.59
C ARG A 108 5.40 0.33 10.04
N ALA A 109 4.08 0.11 9.92
CA ALA A 109 3.17 1.08 9.31
C ALA A 109 3.16 2.42 10.07
N ALA A 110 3.08 2.37 11.39
CA ALA A 110 2.99 3.54 12.27
C ALA A 110 4.25 4.45 12.28
N ALA A 111 5.35 4.02 11.64
CA ALA A 111 6.61 4.77 11.59
C ALA A 111 7.01 5.18 10.16
N ARG A 112 6.14 4.98 9.15
CA ARG A 112 6.47 5.23 7.74
C ARG A 112 5.63 6.35 7.15
N SER A 113 6.27 7.42 6.70
CA SER A 113 5.60 8.57 6.06
C SER A 113 4.82 8.15 4.82
N PHE A 114 5.38 7.26 4.00
CA PHE A 114 4.76 6.76 2.77
C PHE A 114 3.54 5.83 3.00
N VAL A 115 3.28 5.44 4.25
CA VAL A 115 2.05 4.77 4.69
C VAL A 115 1.11 5.78 5.33
N LEU A 116 1.57 6.52 6.34
CA LEU A 116 0.71 7.38 7.16
C LEU A 116 0.11 8.56 6.38
N LEU A 117 0.88 9.18 5.48
CA LEU A 117 0.38 10.34 4.73
C LEU A 117 -0.74 9.97 3.73
N PRO A 118 -0.61 8.95 2.87
CA PRO A 118 -1.72 8.50 2.04
C PRO A 118 -2.87 7.88 2.85
N LEU A 119 -2.59 7.19 3.97
CA LEU A 119 -3.62 6.65 4.82
C LEU A 119 -4.48 7.76 5.44
N ARG A 120 -3.88 8.86 5.89
CA ARG A 120 -4.59 10.03 6.42
C ARG A 120 -5.59 10.64 5.43
N GLU A 121 -5.30 10.59 4.12
CA GLU A 121 -6.23 11.11 3.11
C GLU A 121 -7.55 10.32 3.06
N ILE A 122 -7.50 9.00 3.27
CA ILE A 122 -8.66 8.12 3.06
C ILE A 122 -9.28 7.58 4.35
N ALA A 123 -8.57 7.73 5.46
CA ALA A 123 -9.01 7.27 6.78
C ALA A 123 -8.50 8.23 7.88
N PRO A 124 -8.96 9.50 7.89
CA PRO A 124 -8.50 10.50 8.87
C PRO A 124 -8.82 10.12 10.31
N ASP A 125 -9.82 9.26 10.52
CA ASP A 125 -10.23 8.77 11.84
C ASP A 125 -9.49 7.50 12.28
N TRP A 126 -8.58 6.99 11.47
CA TRP A 126 -7.86 5.76 11.78
C TRP A 126 -7.00 5.93 13.03
N ARG A 127 -7.04 4.90 13.87
CA ARG A 127 -6.19 4.77 15.05
C ARG A 127 -5.38 3.49 14.93
N ASP A 128 -4.11 3.58 15.27
CA ASP A 128 -3.26 2.39 15.34
C ASP A 128 -3.80 1.43 16.42
N PRO A 129 -4.19 0.20 16.05
CA PRO A 129 -4.78 -0.74 17.00
C PRO A 129 -3.88 -1.13 18.15
N VAL A 130 -2.57 -0.99 18.02
CA VAL A 130 -1.58 -1.35 19.04
C VAL A 130 -1.38 -0.21 20.03
N SER A 131 -1.09 0.99 19.55
CA SER A 131 -0.80 2.14 20.42
C SER A 131 -2.03 2.96 20.80
N GLY A 132 -3.15 2.82 20.08
CA GLY A 132 -4.35 3.64 20.22
C GLY A 132 -4.18 5.09 19.74
N LEU A 133 -3.04 5.45 19.21
CA LEU A 133 -2.79 6.80 18.72
C LEU A 133 -3.55 7.08 17.43
N ASP A 134 -4.12 8.27 17.31
CA ASP A 134 -4.71 8.74 16.07
C ASP A 134 -3.63 9.05 15.02
N ILE A 135 -4.07 9.09 13.77
CA ILE A 135 -3.15 9.24 12.63
C ILE A 135 -2.40 10.57 12.64
N ASP A 136 -3.00 11.65 13.13
CA ASP A 136 -2.35 12.96 13.20
C ASP A 136 -1.20 12.96 14.21
N ARG A 137 -1.38 12.29 15.35
CA ARG A 137 -0.32 12.10 16.34
C ARG A 137 0.81 11.24 15.80
N LEU A 138 0.50 10.20 15.03
CA LEU A 138 1.51 9.36 14.38
C LEU A 138 2.29 10.17 13.34
N VAL A 139 1.61 10.93 12.50
CA VAL A 139 2.26 11.82 11.51
C VAL A 139 3.13 12.88 12.20
N ALA A 140 2.68 13.44 13.34
CA ALA A 140 3.47 14.41 14.11
C ALA A 140 4.78 13.82 14.67
N ARG A 141 4.82 12.50 14.92
CA ARG A 141 6.03 11.77 15.38
C ARG A 141 7.02 11.45 14.27
N LEU A 142 6.63 11.53 13.01
CA LEU A 142 7.55 11.33 11.89
C LEU A 142 8.64 12.42 11.91
N GLY A 143 9.86 12.05 11.53
CA GLY A 143 10.94 13.00 11.34
C GLY A 143 10.58 14.07 10.32
N ALA A 144 11.06 15.31 10.53
CA ALA A 144 10.81 16.42 9.61
C ALA A 144 11.28 16.10 8.18
N LYS A 145 12.42 15.44 8.04
CA LYS A 145 12.99 15.01 6.75
C LYS A 145 12.07 13.99 6.07
N ASP A 146 11.54 13.03 6.81
CA ASP A 146 10.66 11.98 6.25
C ASP A 146 9.33 12.57 5.78
N ARG A 147 8.77 13.51 6.53
CA ARG A 147 7.56 14.23 6.12
C ARG A 147 7.78 15.08 4.88
N ALA A 148 8.89 15.84 4.84
CA ALA A 148 9.22 16.72 3.72
C ALA A 148 9.59 15.95 2.45
N GLY A 149 10.09 14.72 2.58
CA GLY A 149 10.44 13.86 1.45
C GLY A 149 9.23 13.26 0.72
N ALA A 150 8.08 13.16 1.39
CA ALA A 150 6.87 12.58 0.81
C ALA A 150 5.95 13.68 0.28
N ARG A 151 5.59 13.62 -1.00
CA ARG A 151 4.74 14.62 -1.67
C ARG A 151 3.63 13.98 -2.49
N PRO A 152 2.39 14.52 -2.45
CA PRO A 152 1.33 14.06 -3.33
C PRO A 152 1.69 14.31 -4.80
N ASP A 153 1.36 13.36 -5.68
CA ASP A 153 1.74 13.37 -7.10
C ASP A 153 0.55 12.94 -7.98
N GLY A 154 -0.41 13.82 -8.15
CA GLY A 154 -1.57 13.61 -9.01
C GLY A 154 -2.92 13.49 -8.28
N PRO A 155 -3.97 13.14 -9.02
CA PRO A 155 -5.32 12.96 -8.45
C PRO A 155 -5.43 11.63 -7.68
N PRO A 156 -6.51 11.45 -6.88
CA PRO A 156 -6.83 10.15 -6.28
C PRO A 156 -6.88 9.03 -7.32
N LEU A 157 -6.39 7.85 -6.92
CA LEU A 157 -6.37 6.68 -7.79
C LEU A 157 -7.78 6.13 -8.03
N VAL A 158 -8.00 5.63 -9.23
CA VAL A 158 -9.23 4.91 -9.60
C VAL A 158 -8.86 3.54 -10.20
N PRO A 159 -9.66 2.50 -9.94
CA PRO A 159 -9.43 1.19 -10.54
C PRO A 159 -9.49 1.26 -12.08
N LEU A 160 -8.51 0.67 -12.75
CA LEU A 160 -8.49 0.51 -14.20
C LEU A 160 -8.48 -0.98 -14.55
N ALA A 161 -9.29 -1.37 -15.53
CA ALA A 161 -9.27 -2.74 -16.05
C ALA A 161 -7.95 -2.99 -16.82
N VAL A 162 -7.28 -4.09 -16.50
CA VAL A 162 -6.17 -4.60 -17.32
C VAL A 162 -6.79 -5.24 -18.56
N GLN A 163 -6.49 -4.72 -19.74
CA GLN A 163 -6.84 -5.40 -20.99
C GLN A 163 -5.87 -6.57 -21.14
N HIS A 164 -6.33 -7.77 -20.79
CA HIS A 164 -5.63 -8.99 -21.16
C HIS A 164 -5.94 -9.20 -22.65
N GLY A 165 -4.94 -8.99 -23.50
CA GLY A 165 -5.06 -9.32 -24.91
C GLY A 165 -5.52 -10.77 -25.08
N ALA A 166 -6.51 -10.96 -25.93
CA ALA A 166 -6.99 -12.28 -26.33
C ALA A 166 -5.90 -13.05 -27.09
#